data_18b198b1e4b00c1fef203aaa00dc51fe
#
_entry.id   18b198b1e4b00c1fef203aaa00dc51fe
#
_cell.length_a   1.000
_cell.length_b   1.000
_cell.length_c   1.000
_cell.angle_alpha   90.00
_cell.angle_beta   90.00
_cell.angle_gamma   90.00
#
_symmetry.space_group_name_H-M   'P 1'
#
loop_
_entity.id
_entity.type
_entity.pdbx_description
1 polymer ?
#
loop_
_entity_poly.entity_id
_entity_poly.type
_entity_poly.pdbx_seq_one_letter_code
_entity_poly.pdbx_strand_id
1 'polypeptide(L)'
;TELMLRDLKRLRAGEAIRCPVYDYTIHNRSDKTVLVKPSPVVIVEGILILQDPRLCELLDIKIFVDTDADVRILRRIVRDVRDRGRSLESVVDQYLTTVKPMHEMYVEPSKRNADIIIPEGGHNLVAMDMLIERIRAHVSGVQENG
;
A
#
# COMPACT_ATOMS: atom_id res chain seq x y z
N THR A 1 -10.03 -6.65 5.27
CA THR A 1 -10.00 -6.89 3.80
C THR A 1 -11.38 -6.73 3.16
N GLU A 2 -12.47 -7.27 3.72
CA GLU A 2 -13.82 -7.26 3.13
C GLU A 2 -14.31 -5.85 2.74
N LEU A 3 -14.08 -4.86 3.59
CA LEU A 3 -14.43 -3.46 3.29
C LEU A 3 -13.70 -2.98 2.03
N MET A 4 -12.39 -3.23 1.95
CA MET A 4 -11.57 -2.83 0.80
C MET A 4 -12.02 -3.52 -0.49
N LEU A 5 -12.33 -4.82 -0.45
CA LEU A 5 -12.87 -5.56 -1.60
C LEU A 5 -14.17 -4.95 -2.12
N ARG A 6 -15.10 -4.67 -1.21
CA ARG A 6 -16.37 -4.03 -1.55
C ARG A 6 -16.15 -2.64 -2.16
N ASP A 7 -15.31 -1.83 -1.55
CA ASP A 7 -15.08 -0.45 -1.95
C ASP A 7 -14.34 -0.35 -3.28
N LEU A 8 -13.38 -1.23 -3.56
CA LEU A 8 -12.72 -1.31 -4.86
C LEU A 8 -13.68 -1.74 -5.99
N LYS A 9 -14.55 -2.72 -5.73
CA LYS A 9 -15.57 -3.11 -6.70
C LYS A 9 -16.51 -1.96 -7.05
N ARG A 10 -16.91 -1.15 -6.06
CA ARG A 10 -17.74 0.04 -6.27
C ARG A 10 -17.02 1.11 -7.08
N LEU A 11 -15.77 1.41 -6.76
CA LEU A 11 -14.96 2.36 -7.55
C LEU A 11 -14.82 1.91 -9.01
N ARG A 12 -14.58 0.62 -9.27
CA ARG A 12 -14.55 0.06 -10.64
C ARG A 12 -15.90 0.16 -11.36
N ALA A 13 -17.01 0.11 -10.62
CA ALA A 13 -18.36 0.31 -11.16
C ALA A 13 -18.72 1.80 -11.36
N GLY A 14 -17.81 2.73 -11.12
CA GLY A 14 -18.07 4.17 -11.26
C GLY A 14 -18.76 4.80 -10.05
N GLU A 15 -18.82 4.11 -8.91
CA GLU A 15 -19.48 4.60 -7.70
C GLU A 15 -18.46 5.21 -6.73
N ALA A 16 -18.81 6.35 -6.14
CA ALA A 16 -18.03 6.95 -5.07
C ALA A 16 -18.17 6.13 -3.76
N ILE A 17 -17.10 6.14 -2.98
CA ILE A 17 -17.03 5.44 -1.68
C ILE A 17 -16.72 6.41 -0.55
N ARG A 18 -17.00 5.99 0.68
CA ARG A 18 -16.55 6.66 1.91
C ARG A 18 -15.48 5.83 2.56
N CYS A 19 -14.23 6.27 2.40
CA CYS A 19 -13.07 5.62 2.99
C CYS A 19 -12.93 6.04 4.46
N PRO A 20 -12.85 5.11 5.42
CA PRO A 20 -12.65 5.47 6.83
C PRO A 20 -11.27 6.05 7.06
N VAL A 21 -11.19 7.04 7.94
CA VAL A 21 -9.92 7.60 8.42
C VAL A 21 -9.45 6.81 9.62
N TYR A 22 -8.20 6.36 9.60
CA TYR A 22 -7.58 5.66 10.70
C TYR A 22 -7.03 6.66 11.73
N ASP A 23 -7.35 6.44 13.01
CA ASP A 23 -6.80 7.20 14.12
C ASP A 23 -5.68 6.40 14.79
N TYR A 24 -4.45 6.88 14.65
CA TYR A 24 -3.26 6.22 15.19
C TYR A 24 -3.14 6.36 16.72
N THR A 25 -3.88 7.30 17.34
CA THR A 25 -3.83 7.49 18.80
C THR A 25 -4.61 6.44 19.55
N ILE A 26 -5.71 5.98 18.99
CA ILE A 26 -6.57 4.93 19.55
C ILE A 26 -6.41 3.58 18.83
N HIS A 27 -5.51 3.49 17.86
CA HIS A 27 -5.26 2.30 17.04
C HIS A 27 -6.52 1.70 16.40
N ASN A 28 -7.46 2.55 15.96
CA ASN A 28 -8.73 2.13 15.37
C ASN A 28 -9.19 3.11 14.27
N ARG A 29 -10.25 2.75 13.56
CA ARG A 29 -10.93 3.64 12.63
C ARG A 29 -11.67 4.71 13.43
N SER A 30 -11.55 5.96 13.00
CA SER A 30 -12.36 7.06 13.50
C SER A 30 -13.75 7.07 12.84
N ASP A 31 -14.68 7.85 13.37
CA ASP A 31 -16.00 8.09 12.75
C ASP A 31 -15.91 8.96 11.50
N LYS A 32 -14.74 9.55 11.23
CA LYS A 32 -14.50 10.38 10.05
C LYS A 32 -14.32 9.51 8.80
N THR A 33 -14.84 10.00 7.70
CA THR A 33 -14.68 9.38 6.38
C THR A 33 -14.26 10.40 5.35
N VAL A 34 -13.50 9.97 4.35
CA VAL A 34 -13.16 10.77 3.16
C VAL A 34 -13.94 10.22 1.98
N LEU A 35 -14.58 11.13 1.21
CA LEU A 35 -15.23 10.77 -0.04
C LEU A 35 -14.17 10.56 -1.13
N VAL A 36 -14.11 9.35 -1.67
CA VAL A 36 -13.26 9.00 -2.80
C VAL A 36 -14.15 8.78 -4.01
N LYS A 37 -13.91 9.57 -5.06
CA LYS A 37 -14.62 9.46 -6.33
C LYS A 37 -13.91 8.50 -7.28
N PRO A 38 -14.63 7.85 -8.21
CA PRO A 38 -14.01 7.09 -9.29
C PRO A 38 -13.01 7.93 -10.09
N SER A 39 -11.94 7.30 -10.51
CA SER A 39 -10.88 7.92 -11.32
C SER A 39 -10.39 6.89 -12.35
N PRO A 40 -9.88 7.31 -13.53
CA PRO A 40 -9.26 6.42 -14.49
C PRO A 40 -8.12 5.58 -13.91
N VAL A 41 -7.46 6.09 -12.88
CA VAL A 41 -6.41 5.37 -12.14
C VAL A 41 -6.71 5.44 -10.65
N VAL A 42 -6.66 4.29 -10.00
CA VAL A 42 -6.78 4.14 -8.54
C VAL A 42 -5.54 3.41 -8.04
N ILE A 43 -4.78 4.06 -7.15
CA ILE A 43 -3.62 3.45 -6.49
C ILE A 43 -4.05 2.94 -5.11
N VAL A 44 -3.82 1.65 -4.87
CA VAL A 44 -4.08 1.00 -3.59
C VAL A 44 -2.75 0.65 -2.95
N GLU A 45 -2.54 1.08 -1.71
CA GLU A 45 -1.32 0.76 -0.97
C GLU A 45 -1.61 -0.03 0.30
N GLY A 46 -0.70 -0.91 0.66
CA GLY A 46 -0.73 -1.64 1.92
C GLY A 46 0.13 -2.90 1.90
N ILE A 47 0.71 -3.22 3.04
CA ILE A 47 1.67 -4.35 3.16
C ILE A 47 1.03 -5.74 2.97
N LEU A 48 -0.29 -5.86 3.05
CA LEU A 48 -1.02 -7.13 2.95
C LEU A 48 -1.93 -7.22 1.70
N ILE A 49 -1.91 -6.23 0.80
CA ILE A 49 -2.81 -6.21 -0.35
C ILE A 49 -2.55 -7.37 -1.33
N LEU A 50 -1.29 -7.74 -1.50
CA LEU A 50 -0.90 -8.83 -2.40
C LEU A 50 -1.05 -10.23 -1.76
N GLN A 51 -1.39 -10.29 -0.46
CA GLN A 51 -1.60 -11.56 0.22
C GLN A 51 -3.00 -12.15 -0.06
N ASP A 52 -4.01 -11.31 -0.31
CA ASP A 52 -5.39 -11.77 -0.55
C ASP A 52 -5.62 -11.96 -2.07
N PRO A 53 -5.83 -13.21 -2.55
CA PRO A 53 -6.05 -13.48 -3.97
C PRO A 53 -7.22 -12.68 -4.56
N ARG A 54 -8.27 -12.46 -3.77
CA ARG A 54 -9.46 -11.71 -4.21
C ARG A 54 -9.16 -10.23 -4.46
N LEU A 55 -8.19 -9.64 -3.72
CA LEU A 55 -7.69 -8.31 -4.01
C LEU A 55 -6.82 -8.33 -5.26
N CYS A 56 -5.92 -9.31 -5.39
CA CYS A 56 -5.06 -9.45 -6.54
C CYS A 56 -5.84 -9.54 -7.87
N GLU A 57 -6.99 -10.21 -7.88
CA GLU A 57 -7.89 -10.31 -9.04
C GLU A 57 -8.52 -8.95 -9.45
N LEU A 58 -8.61 -8.00 -8.52
CA LEU A 58 -9.14 -6.67 -8.78
C LEU A 58 -8.07 -5.68 -9.26
N LEU A 59 -6.80 -6.01 -9.17
CA LEU A 59 -5.68 -5.13 -9.49
C LEU A 59 -5.15 -5.43 -10.90
N ASP A 60 -5.09 -4.41 -11.75
CA ASP A 60 -4.59 -4.55 -13.12
C ASP A 60 -3.06 -4.61 -13.17
N ILE A 61 -2.38 -3.94 -12.23
CA ILE A 61 -0.92 -3.97 -12.07
C ILE A 61 -0.60 -4.17 -10.58
N LYS A 62 0.19 -5.18 -10.27
CA LYS A 62 0.60 -5.53 -8.90
C LYS A 62 2.09 -5.30 -8.74
N ILE A 63 2.45 -4.41 -7.83
CA ILE A 63 3.84 -4.00 -7.59
C ILE A 63 4.23 -4.36 -6.17
N PHE A 64 5.34 -5.07 -6.03
CA PHE A 64 5.98 -5.28 -4.74
C PHE A 64 7.20 -4.35 -4.62
N VAL A 65 7.21 -3.52 -3.58
CA VAL A 65 8.35 -2.66 -3.27
C VAL A 65 9.29 -3.43 -2.37
N ASP A 66 10.44 -3.81 -2.91
CA ASP A 66 11.45 -4.59 -2.20
C ASP A 66 12.49 -3.67 -1.59
N THR A 67 12.71 -3.79 -0.30
CA THR A 67 13.70 -3.00 0.45
C THR A 67 14.33 -3.91 1.51
N ASP A 68 15.62 -3.85 1.66
CA ASP A 68 16.38 -4.66 2.62
C ASP A 68 15.85 -4.47 4.05
N ALA A 69 15.92 -5.55 4.83
CA ALA A 69 15.32 -5.58 6.17
C ALA A 69 15.97 -4.58 7.14
N ASP A 70 17.29 -4.37 7.04
CA ASP A 70 18.02 -3.39 7.82
C ASP A 70 17.60 -1.95 7.49
N VAL A 71 17.42 -1.62 6.22
CA VAL A 71 16.92 -0.31 5.78
C VAL A 71 15.49 -0.10 6.29
N ARG A 72 14.64 -1.13 6.21
CA ARG A 72 13.25 -1.04 6.70
C ARG A 72 13.19 -0.79 8.20
N ILE A 73 14.00 -1.49 9.00
CA ILE A 73 14.01 -1.30 10.46
C ILE A 73 14.57 0.08 10.84
N LEU A 74 15.62 0.55 10.18
CA LEU A 74 16.17 1.87 10.43
C LEU A 74 15.15 2.98 10.14
N ARG A 75 14.49 2.93 8.98
CA ARG A 75 13.41 3.87 8.63
C ARG A 75 12.27 3.84 9.64
N ARG A 76 11.89 2.65 10.11
CA ARG A 76 10.86 2.48 11.13
C ARG A 76 11.26 3.11 12.47
N ILE A 77 12.48 2.85 12.94
CA ILE A 77 12.98 3.42 14.20
C ILE A 77 12.93 4.95 14.13
N VAL A 78 13.52 5.54 13.08
CA VAL A 78 13.55 7.00 12.92
C VAL A 78 12.14 7.59 12.95
N ARG A 79 11.22 7.04 12.16
CA ARG A 79 9.84 7.52 12.10
C ARG A 79 9.10 7.35 13.43
N ASP A 80 9.17 6.16 14.04
CA ASP A 80 8.33 5.83 15.21
C ASP A 80 8.85 6.56 16.47
N VAL A 81 10.16 6.77 16.58
CA VAL A 81 10.75 7.52 17.69
C VAL A 81 10.55 9.04 17.49
N ARG A 82 10.92 9.57 16.31
CA ARG A 82 10.90 11.01 16.07
C ARG A 82 9.48 11.56 15.87
N ASP A 83 8.67 10.87 15.06
CA ASP A 83 7.40 11.44 14.57
C ASP A 83 6.19 10.93 15.39
N ARG A 84 6.36 9.80 16.11
CA ARG A 84 5.28 9.16 16.88
C ARG A 84 5.55 9.10 18.38
N GLY A 85 6.69 9.63 18.86
CA GLY A 85 7.04 9.73 20.27
C GLY A 85 7.21 8.38 20.99
N ARG A 86 7.49 7.29 20.27
CA ARG A 86 7.69 5.97 20.87
C ARG A 86 9.12 5.83 21.42
N SER A 87 9.29 5.01 22.47
CA SER A 87 10.63 4.65 22.92
C SER A 87 11.31 3.68 21.95
N LEU A 88 12.64 3.75 21.84
CA LEU A 88 13.44 2.85 21.02
C LEU A 88 13.21 1.39 21.41
N GLU A 89 13.21 1.10 22.71
CA GLU A 89 13.01 -0.24 23.25
C GLU A 89 11.66 -0.82 22.80
N SER A 90 10.60 -0.03 22.89
CA SER A 90 9.25 -0.42 22.44
C SER A 90 9.19 -0.73 20.95
N VAL A 91 9.92 0.03 20.11
CA VAL A 91 9.96 -0.20 18.66
C VAL A 91 10.73 -1.48 18.34
N VAL A 92 11.87 -1.69 18.99
CA VAL A 92 12.73 -2.89 18.80
C VAL A 92 12.00 -4.15 19.27
N ASP A 93 11.41 -4.12 20.45
CA ASP A 93 10.67 -5.27 20.99
C ASP A 93 9.51 -5.66 20.06
N GLN A 94 8.67 -4.70 19.66
CA GLN A 94 7.58 -4.95 18.72
C GLN A 94 8.09 -5.47 17.36
N TYR A 95 9.24 -4.99 16.89
CA TYR A 95 9.81 -5.46 15.63
C TYR A 95 10.18 -6.94 15.71
N LEU A 96 10.88 -7.33 16.78
CA LEU A 96 11.36 -8.71 16.95
C LEU A 96 10.21 -9.69 17.25
N THR A 97 9.27 -9.28 18.08
CA THR A 97 8.19 -10.16 18.54
C THR A 97 7.02 -10.28 17.57
N THR A 98 6.78 -9.23 16.76
CA THR A 98 5.57 -9.17 15.92
C THR A 98 5.89 -8.86 14.47
N VAL A 99 6.58 -7.74 14.20
CA VAL A 99 6.66 -7.22 12.83
C VAL A 99 7.49 -8.11 11.93
N LYS A 100 8.65 -8.56 12.39
CA LYS A 100 9.54 -9.44 11.62
C LYS A 100 8.88 -10.80 11.35
N PRO A 101 8.36 -11.55 12.34
CA PRO A 101 7.66 -12.80 12.08
C PRO A 101 6.46 -12.65 11.14
N MET A 102 5.64 -11.61 11.31
CA MET A 102 4.49 -11.35 10.44
C MET A 102 4.90 -10.99 9.02
N HIS A 103 6.01 -10.24 8.85
CA HIS A 103 6.55 -9.95 7.53
C HIS A 103 6.99 -11.23 6.82
N GLU A 104 7.76 -12.08 7.48
CA GLU A 104 8.23 -13.35 6.93
C GLU A 104 7.08 -14.33 6.61
N MET A 105 6.03 -14.29 7.40
CA MET A 105 4.87 -15.19 7.23
C MET A 105 3.90 -14.73 6.14
N TYR A 106 3.66 -13.42 6.01
CA TYR A 106 2.57 -12.90 5.16
C TYR A 106 3.05 -11.97 4.04
N VAL A 107 4.01 -11.09 4.33
CA VAL A 107 4.41 -10.04 3.37
C VAL A 107 5.39 -10.60 2.35
N GLU A 108 6.49 -11.21 2.80
CA GLU A 108 7.52 -11.75 1.91
C GLU A 108 6.96 -12.80 0.94
N PRO A 109 6.15 -13.79 1.36
CA PRO A 109 5.55 -14.73 0.43
C PRO A 109 4.61 -14.12 -0.60
N SER A 110 4.01 -12.95 -0.31
CA SER A 110 3.10 -12.26 -1.23
C SER A 110 3.80 -11.65 -2.44
N LYS A 111 5.12 -11.50 -2.39
CA LYS A 111 5.98 -11.05 -3.47
C LYS A 111 5.78 -11.84 -4.77
N ARG A 112 5.51 -13.14 -4.67
CA ARG A 112 5.20 -14.02 -5.81
C ARG A 112 3.95 -13.64 -6.59
N ASN A 113 3.05 -12.86 -5.98
CA ASN A 113 1.80 -12.40 -6.60
C ASN A 113 1.96 -11.06 -7.32
N ALA A 114 3.15 -10.44 -7.26
CA ALA A 114 3.44 -9.19 -7.94
C ALA A 114 3.78 -9.44 -9.42
N ASP A 115 3.36 -8.51 -10.28
CA ASP A 115 3.76 -8.46 -11.68
C ASP A 115 5.13 -7.81 -11.84
N ILE A 116 5.47 -6.87 -10.93
CA ILE A 116 6.72 -6.11 -10.94
C ILE A 116 7.28 -6.05 -9.51
N ILE A 117 8.58 -6.26 -9.38
CA ILE A 117 9.32 -6.06 -8.13
C ILE A 117 10.24 -4.86 -8.31
N ILE A 118 10.07 -3.83 -7.48
CA ILE A 118 10.89 -2.60 -7.53
C ILE A 118 11.82 -2.59 -6.33
N PRO A 119 13.14 -2.76 -6.56
CA PRO A 119 14.13 -2.60 -5.50
C PRO A 119 14.24 -1.13 -5.06
N GLU A 120 14.59 -0.91 -3.80
CA GLU A 120 14.82 0.42 -3.19
C GLU A 120 13.61 1.38 -3.18
N GLY A 121 12.46 0.93 -3.66
CA GLY A 121 11.21 1.70 -3.62
C GLY A 121 11.28 3.00 -4.41
N GLY A 122 10.82 4.09 -3.82
CA GLY A 122 10.77 5.42 -4.46
C GLY A 122 12.12 6.06 -4.78
N HIS A 123 13.24 5.45 -4.38
CA HIS A 123 14.59 5.88 -4.76
C HIS A 123 15.03 5.31 -6.11
N ASN A 124 14.32 4.30 -6.63
CA ASN A 124 14.56 3.76 -7.97
C ASN A 124 13.86 4.65 -9.02
N LEU A 125 14.57 5.72 -9.43
CA LEU A 125 14.02 6.72 -10.35
C LEU A 125 13.66 6.12 -11.71
N VAL A 126 14.41 5.15 -12.20
CA VAL A 126 14.12 4.49 -13.48
C VAL A 126 12.79 3.74 -13.42
N ALA A 127 12.56 2.97 -12.37
CA ALA A 127 11.29 2.27 -12.20
C ALA A 127 10.11 3.25 -12.01
N MET A 128 10.34 4.35 -11.28
CA MET A 128 9.33 5.39 -11.10
C MET A 128 8.95 6.07 -12.42
N ASP A 129 9.93 6.42 -13.25
CA ASP A 129 9.68 7.02 -14.55
C ASP A 129 8.87 6.08 -15.47
N MET A 130 9.23 4.79 -15.51
CA MET A 130 8.46 3.80 -16.27
C MET A 130 7.00 3.69 -15.81
N LEU A 131 6.75 3.70 -14.50
CA LEU A 131 5.39 3.67 -13.96
C LEU A 131 4.61 4.94 -14.30
N ILE A 132 5.24 6.11 -14.16
CA ILE A 132 4.61 7.40 -14.48
C ILE A 132 4.22 7.44 -15.96
N GLU A 133 5.11 7.04 -16.86
CA GLU A 133 4.81 7.01 -18.30
C GLU A 133 3.68 6.02 -18.62
N ARG A 134 3.64 4.85 -17.98
CA ARG A 134 2.54 3.89 -18.15
C ARG A 134 1.21 4.46 -17.69
N ILE A 135 1.18 5.16 -16.56
CA ILE A 135 -0.02 5.81 -16.02
C ILE A 135 -0.45 6.96 -16.95
N ARG A 136 0.47 7.81 -17.41
CA ARG A 136 0.17 8.89 -18.33
C ARG A 136 -0.44 8.39 -19.64
N ALA A 137 0.15 7.37 -20.23
CA ALA A 137 -0.36 6.77 -21.48
C ALA A 137 -1.80 6.25 -21.29
N HIS A 138 -2.11 5.63 -20.15
CA HIS A 138 -3.46 5.17 -19.86
C HIS A 138 -4.46 6.33 -19.72
N VAL A 139 -4.10 7.36 -18.95
CA VAL A 139 -4.97 8.52 -18.72
C VAL A 139 -5.22 9.29 -20.03
N SER A 140 -4.20 9.46 -20.88
CA SER A 140 -4.34 10.12 -22.19
C SER A 140 -5.25 9.33 -23.15
N GLY A 141 -5.09 8.01 -23.21
CA GLY A 141 -5.94 7.15 -24.06
C GLY A 141 -7.42 7.10 -23.60
N VAL A 142 -7.69 7.33 -22.33
CA VAL A 142 -9.09 7.45 -21.82
C VAL A 142 -9.71 8.78 -22.24
N GLN A 143 -8.94 9.87 -22.32
CA GLN A 143 -9.43 11.19 -22.73
C GLN A 143 -9.75 11.27 -24.23
N GLU A 144 -9.07 10.49 -25.08
CA GLU A 144 -9.31 10.46 -26.53
C GLU A 144 -10.54 9.63 -26.92
N ASN A 145 -11.02 8.75 -26.04
CA ASN A 145 -12.14 7.84 -26.29
C ASN A 145 -13.43 8.21 -25.53
N GLY A 146 -13.49 9.31 -24.84
CA GLY A 146 -14.63 9.82 -24.05
C GLY A 146 -15.17 11.10 -24.64
#